data_6536ace6be8da431faec047e0b586d0e
#
_entry.id   6536ace6be8da431faec047e0b586d0e
#
_cell.length_a   1.000
_cell.length_b   1.000
_cell.length_c   1.000
_cell.angle_alpha   90.00
_cell.angle_beta   90.00
_cell.angle_gamma   90.00
#
_symmetry.space_group_name_H-M   'P 1'
#
loop_
_entity.id
_entity.type
_entity.pdbx_description
1 polymer ?
#
loop_
_entity_poly.entity_id
_entity_poly.type
_entity_poly.pdbx_seq_one_letter_code
_entity_poly.pdbx_strand_id
1 'polypeptide(L)'
;MDDRTSLFRRFINTAYVAVLAHLERRIPFWPIERIEHLQQHRLRSMIQHAYDTVPFYRQVMEERHLRPGDFKNVTDLSTLPLLDDSLVWSNLEQFMSSRYMHRPMLNVHTSGTYSKIQKSIYWDRINALRRLAYNERDRAVLNKLLGQGWGQNQLFLLPEVSVSRIMRKFWDRQILTHRSIARRFFLSPERPFDEVVSQMNTVKPQVVFSYGSYAEEFFRFLADRRYQIALPKILVYGGDMTRGIRAATHPERMSGDTPRIPLYGRTL
;
A
#
# COMPACT_ATOMS: atom_id res chain seq x y z
N MET A 1 -19.88 -13.08 -14.66
CA MET A 1 -18.84 -14.03 -14.25
C MET A 1 -19.11 -14.38 -12.79
N ASP A 2 -19.49 -15.63 -12.51
CA ASP A 2 -19.91 -16.06 -11.17
C ASP A 2 -18.71 -15.97 -10.21
N ASP A 3 -18.69 -14.95 -9.35
CA ASP A 3 -17.53 -14.53 -8.55
C ASP A 3 -17.51 -15.21 -7.17
N ARG A 4 -18.26 -16.33 -7.03
CA ARG A 4 -18.28 -17.12 -5.81
C ARG A 4 -17.13 -18.12 -5.79
N THR A 5 -16.01 -17.71 -5.24
CA THR A 5 -14.90 -18.63 -4.97
C THR A 5 -15.36 -19.71 -3.98
N SER A 6 -15.21 -20.99 -4.35
CA SER A 6 -15.63 -22.11 -3.49
C SER A 6 -14.93 -22.06 -2.12
N LEU A 7 -15.57 -22.57 -1.07
CA LEU A 7 -14.98 -22.62 0.28
C LEU A 7 -13.64 -23.35 0.29
N PHE A 8 -13.51 -24.44 -0.47
CA PHE A 8 -12.24 -25.17 -0.60
C PHE A 8 -11.13 -24.29 -1.18
N ARG A 9 -11.42 -23.54 -2.25
CA ARG A 9 -10.44 -22.63 -2.85
C ARG A 9 -10.08 -21.47 -1.93
N ARG A 10 -11.02 -20.95 -1.16
CA ARG A 10 -10.77 -19.94 -0.12
C ARG A 10 -9.85 -20.48 0.97
N PHE A 11 -10.04 -21.75 1.38
CA PHE A 11 -9.15 -22.39 2.33
C PHE A 11 -7.71 -22.49 1.81
N ILE A 12 -7.53 -22.97 0.56
CA ILE A 12 -6.20 -23.04 -0.09
C ILE A 12 -5.56 -21.65 -0.17
N ASN A 13 -6.32 -20.66 -0.64
CA ASN A 13 -5.81 -19.28 -0.72
C ASN A 13 -5.41 -18.74 0.66
N THR A 14 -6.17 -19.07 1.70
CA THR A 14 -5.87 -18.65 3.08
C THR A 14 -4.57 -19.29 3.57
N ALA A 15 -4.41 -20.59 3.36
CA ALA A 15 -3.18 -21.29 3.71
C ALA A 15 -1.96 -20.73 2.97
N TYR A 16 -2.10 -20.49 1.66
CA TYR A 16 -1.06 -19.85 0.85
C TYR A 16 -0.65 -18.47 1.39
N VAL A 17 -1.64 -17.61 1.65
CA VAL A 17 -1.38 -16.27 2.21
C VAL A 17 -0.77 -16.36 3.60
N ALA A 18 -1.24 -17.28 4.46
CA ALA A 18 -0.73 -17.44 5.82
C ALA A 18 0.75 -17.85 5.85
N VAL A 19 1.17 -18.77 4.98
CA VAL A 19 2.58 -19.17 4.85
C VAL A 19 3.45 -17.99 4.43
N LEU A 20 3.05 -17.28 3.38
CA LEU A 20 3.79 -16.10 2.93
C LEU A 20 3.81 -14.99 3.99
N ALA A 21 2.69 -14.72 4.63
CA ALA A 21 2.56 -13.73 5.68
C ALA A 21 3.48 -14.02 6.88
N HIS A 22 3.65 -15.30 7.23
CA HIS A 22 4.57 -15.72 8.29
C HIS A 22 6.02 -15.36 7.97
N LEU A 23 6.42 -15.46 6.71
CA LEU A 23 7.76 -15.08 6.26
C LEU A 23 7.90 -13.56 6.18
N GLU A 24 6.94 -12.90 5.55
CA GLU A 24 6.97 -11.46 5.26
C GLU A 24 6.98 -10.59 6.53
N ARG A 25 6.23 -10.96 7.58
CA ARG A 25 6.18 -10.19 8.84
C ARG A 25 7.52 -10.05 9.56
N ARG A 26 8.52 -10.90 9.24
CA ARG A 26 9.85 -10.87 9.86
C ARG A 26 10.80 -9.93 9.15
N ILE A 27 10.57 -9.68 7.85
CA ILE A 27 11.49 -8.93 6.99
C ILE A 27 11.80 -7.52 7.53
N PRO A 28 10.83 -6.72 8.05
CA PRO A 28 11.14 -5.39 8.55
C PRO A 28 12.15 -5.33 9.71
N PHE A 29 12.40 -6.48 10.35
CA PHE A 29 13.29 -6.59 11.52
C PHE A 29 14.59 -7.34 11.20
N TRP A 30 14.84 -7.66 9.95
CA TRP A 30 16.09 -8.26 9.53
C TRP A 30 17.23 -7.24 9.49
N PRO A 31 18.48 -7.69 9.65
CA PRO A 31 19.66 -6.88 9.33
C PRO A 31 19.57 -6.33 7.91
N ILE A 32 20.13 -5.12 7.70
CA ILE A 32 20.03 -4.43 6.41
C ILE A 32 20.64 -5.25 5.26
N GLU A 33 21.75 -5.91 5.52
CA GLU A 33 22.47 -6.73 4.55
C GLU A 33 21.58 -7.87 4.04
N ARG A 34 20.76 -8.47 4.92
CA ARG A 34 19.82 -9.52 4.54
C ARG A 34 18.65 -8.98 3.72
N ILE A 35 18.20 -7.76 4.03
CA ILE A 35 17.16 -7.09 3.24
C ILE A 35 17.70 -6.77 1.84
N GLU A 36 18.92 -6.27 1.72
CA GLU A 36 19.57 -5.98 0.45
C GLU A 36 19.77 -7.25 -0.40
N HIS A 37 20.20 -8.35 0.18
CA HIS A 37 20.28 -9.64 -0.52
C HIS A 37 18.91 -10.10 -1.05
N LEU A 38 17.84 -9.97 -0.24
CA LEU A 38 16.50 -10.29 -0.68
C LEU A 38 16.06 -9.36 -1.82
N GLN A 39 16.36 -8.07 -1.72
CA GLN A 39 16.05 -7.07 -2.74
C GLN A 39 16.75 -7.39 -4.06
N GLN A 40 18.05 -7.69 -4.02
CA GLN A 40 18.81 -8.08 -5.20
C GLN A 40 18.25 -9.34 -5.86
N HIS A 41 17.92 -10.36 -5.07
CA HIS A 41 17.32 -11.59 -5.60
C HIS A 41 15.98 -11.32 -6.30
N ARG A 42 15.12 -10.52 -5.67
CA ARG A 42 13.82 -10.13 -6.24
C ARG A 42 13.96 -9.25 -7.48
N LEU A 43 14.94 -8.33 -7.48
CA LEU A 43 15.26 -7.49 -8.63
C LEU A 43 15.64 -8.35 -9.83
N ARG A 44 16.60 -9.27 -9.69
CA ARG A 44 17.02 -10.16 -10.78
C ARG A 44 15.84 -10.96 -11.33
N SER A 45 15.01 -11.53 -10.46
CA SER A 45 13.82 -12.27 -10.89
C SER A 45 12.82 -11.39 -11.65
N MET A 46 12.66 -10.13 -11.24
CA MET A 46 11.76 -9.18 -11.91
C MET A 46 12.31 -8.74 -13.26
N ILE A 47 13.61 -8.44 -13.36
CA ILE A 47 14.27 -8.06 -14.62
C ILE A 47 14.24 -9.22 -15.61
N GLN A 48 14.55 -10.44 -15.16
CA GLN A 48 14.45 -11.62 -16.01
C GLN A 48 13.01 -11.79 -16.53
N HIS A 49 12.01 -11.70 -15.64
CA HIS A 49 10.62 -11.78 -16.05
C HIS A 49 10.24 -10.67 -17.06
N ALA A 50 10.67 -9.44 -16.84
CA ALA A 50 10.41 -8.32 -17.73
C ALA A 50 11.03 -8.56 -19.13
N TYR A 51 12.29 -8.99 -19.16
CA TYR A 51 12.98 -9.32 -20.42
C TYR A 51 12.28 -10.46 -21.17
N ASP A 52 11.89 -11.53 -20.47
CA ASP A 52 11.29 -12.71 -21.10
C ASP A 52 9.88 -12.48 -21.60
N THR A 53 9.11 -11.59 -20.95
CA THR A 53 7.66 -11.56 -21.13
C THR A 53 7.07 -10.20 -21.51
N VAL A 54 7.81 -9.09 -21.36
CA VAL A 54 7.32 -7.73 -21.63
C VAL A 54 8.05 -7.16 -22.86
N PRO A 55 7.35 -6.99 -24.02
CA PRO A 55 7.97 -6.57 -25.27
C PRO A 55 8.83 -5.31 -25.15
N PHE A 56 8.31 -4.26 -24.50
CA PHE A 56 9.04 -3.00 -24.32
C PHE A 56 10.39 -3.20 -23.62
N TYR A 57 10.45 -3.93 -22.51
CA TYR A 57 11.70 -4.10 -21.78
C TYR A 57 12.69 -4.98 -22.53
N ARG A 58 12.22 -5.98 -23.26
CA ARG A 58 13.08 -6.77 -24.14
C ARG A 58 13.73 -5.89 -25.18
N GLN A 59 12.93 -5.11 -25.92
CA GLN A 59 13.43 -4.23 -26.98
C GLN A 59 14.44 -3.22 -26.43
N VAL A 60 14.11 -2.51 -25.36
CA VAL A 60 15.01 -1.52 -24.75
C VAL A 60 16.34 -2.13 -24.28
N MET A 61 16.30 -3.32 -23.69
CA MET A 61 17.51 -3.97 -23.22
C MET A 61 18.37 -4.47 -24.40
N GLU A 62 17.77 -4.99 -25.46
CA GLU A 62 18.48 -5.41 -26.67
C GLU A 62 19.12 -4.21 -27.40
N GLU A 63 18.38 -3.09 -27.57
CA GLU A 63 18.91 -1.86 -28.16
C GLU A 63 20.10 -1.27 -27.38
N ARG A 64 20.10 -1.45 -26.06
CA ARG A 64 21.18 -0.97 -25.17
C ARG A 64 22.24 -2.02 -24.89
N HIS A 65 22.20 -3.16 -25.56
CA HIS A 65 23.10 -4.31 -25.34
C HIS A 65 23.15 -4.80 -23.89
N LEU A 66 22.04 -4.66 -23.15
CA LEU A 66 21.89 -5.11 -21.77
C LEU A 66 21.30 -6.52 -21.70
N ARG A 67 21.72 -7.26 -20.68
CA ARG A 67 21.16 -8.58 -20.35
C ARG A 67 20.63 -8.57 -18.90
N PRO A 68 19.67 -9.44 -18.55
CA PRO A 68 19.20 -9.53 -17.16
C PRO A 68 20.30 -9.72 -16.11
N GLY A 69 21.40 -10.39 -16.48
CA GLY A 69 22.56 -10.61 -15.61
C GLY A 69 23.38 -9.37 -15.29
N ASP A 70 23.22 -8.28 -16.03
CA ASP A 70 23.94 -7.02 -15.81
C ASP A 70 23.35 -6.25 -14.63
N PHE A 71 22.11 -6.53 -14.25
CA PHE A 71 21.41 -5.89 -13.12
C PHE A 71 21.74 -6.61 -11.81
N LYS A 72 22.77 -6.17 -11.12
CA LYS A 72 23.25 -6.75 -9.86
C LYS A 72 22.60 -6.11 -8.63
N ASN A 73 22.28 -4.82 -8.72
CA ASN A 73 21.71 -4.03 -7.63
C ASN A 73 20.72 -2.98 -8.17
N VAL A 74 20.08 -2.24 -7.25
CA VAL A 74 19.02 -1.26 -7.59
C VAL A 74 19.57 -0.08 -8.41
N THR A 75 20.83 0.30 -8.24
CA THR A 75 21.42 1.42 -8.99
C THR A 75 21.54 1.12 -10.48
N ASP A 76 21.66 -0.16 -10.87
CA ASP A 76 21.75 -0.56 -12.26
C ASP A 76 20.44 -0.30 -13.03
N LEU A 77 19.32 -0.08 -12.33
CA LEU A 77 18.05 0.34 -12.95
C LEU A 77 18.14 1.68 -13.68
N SER A 78 19.11 2.54 -13.33
CA SER A 78 19.37 3.81 -14.02
C SER A 78 19.79 3.64 -15.48
N THR A 79 20.22 2.44 -15.89
CA THR A 79 20.53 2.11 -17.28
C THR A 79 19.28 1.94 -18.14
N LEU A 80 18.11 1.71 -17.53
CA LEU A 80 16.83 1.68 -18.22
C LEU A 80 16.29 3.11 -18.41
N PRO A 81 15.47 3.36 -19.46
CA PRO A 81 14.89 4.68 -19.67
C PRO A 81 13.89 5.03 -18.57
N LEU A 82 13.80 6.32 -18.26
CA LEU A 82 12.68 6.84 -17.50
C LEU A 82 11.39 6.73 -18.33
N LEU A 83 10.35 6.25 -17.71
CA LEU A 83 9.04 6.13 -18.32
C LEU A 83 8.16 7.30 -17.88
N ASP A 84 7.46 7.90 -18.82
CA ASP A 84 6.35 8.76 -18.50
C ASP A 84 5.01 8.05 -18.67
N ASP A 85 3.98 8.64 -18.07
CA ASP A 85 2.64 8.07 -18.11
C ASP A 85 2.09 7.98 -19.54
N SER A 86 2.39 8.99 -20.38
CA SER A 86 1.84 9.04 -21.75
C SER A 86 2.37 7.89 -22.61
N LEU A 87 3.65 7.61 -22.51
CA LEU A 87 4.29 6.48 -23.20
C LEU A 87 3.65 5.14 -22.82
N VAL A 88 3.47 4.92 -21.51
CA VAL A 88 2.88 3.66 -21.01
C VAL A 88 1.44 3.49 -21.45
N TRP A 89 0.61 4.55 -21.32
CA TRP A 89 -0.82 4.44 -21.61
C TRP A 89 -1.15 4.42 -23.09
N SER A 90 -0.34 5.08 -23.94
CA SER A 90 -0.49 5.02 -25.39
C SER A 90 -0.09 3.66 -25.98
N ASN A 91 0.72 2.88 -25.26
CA ASN A 91 1.29 1.64 -25.76
C ASN A 91 1.13 0.48 -24.75
N LEU A 92 -0.01 0.41 -24.06
CA LEU A 92 -0.24 -0.51 -22.95
C LEU A 92 0.11 -1.97 -23.29
N GLU A 93 -0.15 -2.44 -24.49
CA GLU A 93 0.16 -3.81 -24.91
C GLU A 93 1.65 -4.11 -24.89
N GLN A 94 2.50 -3.13 -25.18
CA GLN A 94 3.97 -3.27 -25.12
C GLN A 94 4.47 -3.42 -23.67
N PHE A 95 3.72 -2.90 -22.71
CA PHE A 95 4.05 -2.98 -21.28
C PHE A 95 3.38 -4.14 -20.56
N MET A 96 2.47 -4.86 -21.22
CA MET A 96 1.83 -6.04 -20.64
C MET A 96 2.70 -7.28 -20.81
N SER A 97 2.85 -8.05 -19.72
CA SER A 97 3.51 -9.34 -19.79
C SER A 97 2.68 -10.33 -20.61
N SER A 98 3.29 -10.93 -21.67
CA SER A 98 2.67 -11.95 -22.51
C SER A 98 2.15 -13.15 -21.73
N ARG A 99 2.76 -13.45 -20.56
CA ARG A 99 2.32 -14.51 -19.66
C ARG A 99 0.92 -14.30 -19.11
N TYR A 100 0.44 -13.06 -19.04
CA TYR A 100 -0.83 -12.69 -18.40
C TYR A 100 -1.88 -12.15 -19.35
N MET A 101 -1.55 -11.82 -20.61
CA MET A 101 -2.47 -11.19 -21.58
C MET A 101 -3.81 -11.90 -21.74
N HIS A 102 -3.82 -13.23 -21.63
CA HIS A 102 -5.03 -14.06 -21.81
C HIS A 102 -5.64 -14.56 -20.50
N ARG A 103 -5.21 -14.02 -19.37
CA ARG A 103 -5.72 -14.42 -18.05
C ARG A 103 -6.71 -13.39 -17.51
N PRO A 104 -7.75 -13.83 -16.79
CA PRO A 104 -8.63 -12.90 -16.10
C PRO A 104 -7.86 -12.12 -15.04
N MET A 105 -7.82 -10.81 -15.21
CA MET A 105 -7.10 -9.89 -14.32
C MET A 105 -8.07 -9.08 -13.46
N LEU A 106 -7.66 -8.76 -12.26
CA LEU A 106 -8.32 -7.76 -11.45
C LEU A 106 -7.90 -6.39 -11.98
N ASN A 107 -8.86 -5.64 -12.50
CA ASN A 107 -8.64 -4.26 -12.93
C ASN A 107 -8.94 -3.33 -11.74
N VAL A 108 -7.97 -2.51 -11.39
CA VAL A 108 -8.05 -1.54 -10.31
C VAL A 108 -7.72 -0.17 -10.86
N HIS A 109 -8.63 0.79 -10.67
CA HIS A 109 -8.44 2.15 -11.13
C HIS A 109 -7.87 3.03 -10.01
N THR A 110 -6.90 3.89 -10.35
CA THR A 110 -6.46 4.96 -9.46
C THR A 110 -7.45 6.13 -9.55
N SER A 111 -7.50 6.97 -8.50
CA SER A 111 -8.42 8.12 -8.45
C SER A 111 -8.13 9.21 -9.50
N GLY A 112 -6.96 9.19 -10.14
CA GLY A 112 -6.59 10.19 -11.17
C GLY A 112 -6.43 11.61 -10.66
N THR A 113 -6.26 11.81 -9.36
CA THR A 113 -6.27 13.13 -8.70
C THR A 113 -5.21 14.09 -9.23
N TYR A 114 -4.09 13.59 -9.72
CA TYR A 114 -2.97 14.41 -10.20
C TYR A 114 -2.97 14.63 -11.72
N SER A 115 -3.35 13.61 -12.49
CA SER A 115 -3.24 13.65 -13.96
C SER A 115 -4.58 13.76 -14.69
N LYS A 116 -5.72 13.87 -13.97
CA LYS A 116 -7.09 13.79 -14.51
C LYS A 116 -7.37 12.51 -15.33
N ILE A 117 -6.41 11.61 -15.44
CA ILE A 117 -6.51 10.34 -16.15
C ILE A 117 -6.59 9.21 -15.14
N GLN A 118 -7.67 8.46 -15.14
CA GLN A 118 -7.77 7.23 -14.37
C GLN A 118 -6.80 6.19 -14.94
N LYS A 119 -5.84 5.76 -14.14
CA LYS A 119 -4.90 4.71 -14.53
C LYS A 119 -5.46 3.36 -14.16
N SER A 120 -5.50 2.44 -15.12
CA SER A 120 -5.92 1.05 -14.90
C SER A 120 -4.71 0.19 -14.54
N ILE A 121 -4.74 -0.45 -13.38
CA ILE A 121 -3.70 -1.39 -12.96
C ILE A 121 -4.29 -2.78 -13.04
N TYR A 122 -3.64 -3.66 -13.79
CA TYR A 122 -4.06 -5.04 -14.00
C TYR A 122 -3.27 -5.97 -13.07
N TRP A 123 -3.97 -6.70 -12.25
CA TRP A 123 -3.35 -7.62 -11.31
C TRP A 123 -3.80 -9.05 -11.56
N ASP A 124 -2.85 -9.95 -11.72
CA ASP A 124 -3.09 -11.38 -11.62
C ASP A 124 -3.56 -11.74 -10.21
N ARG A 125 -4.48 -12.71 -10.14
CA ARG A 125 -5.10 -13.15 -8.89
C ARG A 125 -4.09 -13.58 -7.83
N ILE A 126 -3.04 -14.31 -8.22
CA ILE A 126 -2.00 -14.79 -7.28
C ILE A 126 -1.19 -13.61 -6.76
N ASN A 127 -0.82 -12.66 -7.61
CA ASN A 127 -0.11 -11.46 -7.19
C ASN A 127 -0.98 -10.58 -6.28
N ALA A 128 -2.28 -10.49 -6.54
CA ALA A 128 -3.22 -9.81 -5.64
C ALA A 128 -3.30 -10.48 -4.25
N LEU A 129 -3.23 -11.82 -4.18
CA LEU A 129 -3.14 -12.55 -2.90
C LEU A 129 -1.77 -12.35 -2.22
N ARG A 130 -0.66 -12.35 -2.97
CA ARG A 130 0.68 -12.04 -2.44
C ARG A 130 0.75 -10.66 -1.82
N ARG A 131 0.08 -9.68 -2.43
CA ARG A 131 0.00 -8.32 -1.88
C ARG A 131 -0.57 -8.32 -0.47
N LEU A 132 -1.57 -9.16 -0.20
CA LEU A 132 -2.12 -9.29 1.15
C LEU A 132 -1.07 -9.81 2.15
N ALA A 133 -0.25 -10.78 1.75
CA ALA A 133 0.85 -11.27 2.58
C ALA A 133 1.91 -10.18 2.83
N TYR A 134 2.23 -9.34 1.83
CA TYR A 134 3.18 -8.23 1.99
C TYR A 134 2.70 -7.16 2.97
N ASN A 135 1.39 -6.94 3.10
CA ASN A 135 0.84 -6.02 4.10
C ASN A 135 1.13 -6.47 5.55
N GLU A 136 1.53 -7.73 5.75
CA GLU A 136 1.93 -8.21 7.07
C GLU A 136 3.24 -7.61 7.58
N ARG A 137 4.07 -7.05 6.70
CA ARG A 137 5.25 -6.26 7.08
C ARG A 137 4.84 -5.02 7.87
N ASP A 138 3.90 -4.26 7.30
CA ASP A 138 3.41 -3.03 7.94
C ASP A 138 2.69 -3.36 9.24
N ARG A 139 1.86 -4.42 9.22
CA ARG A 139 1.16 -4.87 10.41
C ARG A 139 2.13 -5.30 11.52
N ALA A 140 3.22 -5.95 11.18
CA ALA A 140 4.24 -6.35 12.16
C ALA A 140 4.92 -5.14 12.81
N VAL A 141 5.22 -4.10 12.03
CA VAL A 141 5.75 -2.82 12.54
C VAL A 141 4.73 -2.14 13.45
N LEU A 142 3.48 -2.01 13.00
CA LEU A 142 2.41 -1.40 13.80
C LEU A 142 2.18 -2.15 15.11
N ASN A 143 2.17 -3.48 15.08
CA ASN A 143 2.02 -4.31 16.28
C ASN A 143 3.15 -4.07 17.28
N LYS A 144 4.41 -3.97 16.80
CA LYS A 144 5.57 -3.67 17.64
C LYS A 144 5.44 -2.29 18.28
N LEU A 145 5.03 -1.29 17.51
CA LEU A 145 4.85 0.09 17.99
C LEU A 145 3.72 0.23 19.02
N LEU A 146 2.63 -0.52 18.80
CA LEU A 146 1.48 -0.51 19.71
C LEU A 146 1.68 -1.38 20.95
N GLY A 147 2.69 -2.26 20.95
CA GLY A 147 2.88 -3.24 22.02
C GLY A 147 1.78 -4.32 22.06
N GLN A 148 0.95 -4.44 21.00
CA GLN A 148 -0.14 -5.42 20.95
C GLN A 148 -0.34 -5.97 19.55
N GLY A 149 -0.63 -7.29 19.45
CA GLY A 149 -0.80 -7.99 18.17
C GLY A 149 -2.24 -8.16 17.68
N TRP A 150 -3.26 -7.95 18.55
CA TRP A 150 -4.64 -8.32 18.30
C TRP A 150 -5.61 -7.26 18.82
N GLY A 151 -6.82 -7.25 18.25
CA GLY A 151 -7.93 -6.45 18.77
C GLY A 151 -7.85 -4.95 18.52
N GLN A 152 -6.98 -4.52 17.59
CA GLN A 152 -6.81 -3.10 17.26
C GLN A 152 -8.02 -2.55 16.54
N ASN A 153 -8.47 -1.36 16.93
CA ASN A 153 -9.38 -0.56 16.15
C ASN A 153 -8.59 0.29 15.15
N GLN A 154 -8.83 0.08 13.87
CA GLN A 154 -8.19 0.81 12.77
C GLN A 154 -9.24 1.60 12.02
N LEU A 155 -9.06 2.92 11.87
CA LEU A 155 -9.94 3.79 11.10
C LEU A 155 -9.25 4.18 9.80
N PHE A 156 -9.93 3.98 8.68
CA PHE A 156 -9.47 4.33 7.35
C PHE A 156 -10.29 5.52 6.84
N LEU A 157 -9.65 6.67 6.77
CA LEU A 157 -10.20 7.90 6.18
C LEU A 157 -9.81 7.93 4.70
N LEU A 158 -10.54 7.16 3.89
CA LEU A 158 -10.24 6.93 2.47
C LEU A 158 -11.53 7.01 1.64
N PRO A 159 -11.44 7.55 0.40
CA PRO A 159 -12.57 7.60 -0.52
C PRO A 159 -13.19 6.22 -0.74
N GLU A 160 -14.49 6.20 -1.06
CA GLU A 160 -15.20 4.94 -1.31
C GLU A 160 -14.62 4.16 -2.49
N VAL A 161 -14.15 4.87 -3.51
CA VAL A 161 -13.52 4.33 -4.70
C VAL A 161 -12.00 4.42 -4.56
N SER A 162 -11.42 3.75 -3.56
CA SER A 162 -9.97 3.67 -3.41
C SER A 162 -9.46 2.28 -3.75
N VAL A 163 -8.22 2.22 -4.26
CA VAL A 163 -7.52 0.95 -4.53
C VAL A 163 -7.55 0.04 -3.30
N SER A 164 -7.33 0.60 -2.12
CA SER A 164 -7.34 -0.13 -0.85
C SER A 164 -8.70 -0.80 -0.56
N ARG A 165 -9.83 -0.11 -0.84
CA ARG A 165 -11.17 -0.67 -0.66
C ARG A 165 -11.51 -1.74 -1.70
N ILE A 166 -11.12 -1.52 -2.97
CA ILE A 166 -11.30 -2.50 -4.05
C ILE A 166 -10.54 -3.78 -3.73
N MET A 167 -9.26 -3.65 -3.36
CA MET A 167 -8.42 -4.78 -2.96
C MET A 167 -8.97 -5.50 -1.75
N ARG A 168 -9.49 -4.77 -0.76
CA ARG A 168 -10.11 -5.37 0.41
C ARG A 168 -11.33 -6.21 0.05
N LYS A 169 -12.25 -5.68 -0.77
CA LYS A 169 -13.41 -6.44 -1.27
C LYS A 169 -12.98 -7.71 -2.01
N PHE A 170 -11.91 -7.63 -2.82
CA PHE A 170 -11.33 -8.79 -3.48
C PHE A 170 -10.86 -9.83 -2.45
N TRP A 171 -10.02 -9.45 -1.49
CA TRP A 171 -9.50 -10.40 -0.49
C TRP A 171 -10.58 -11.04 0.36
N ASP A 172 -11.59 -10.30 0.79
CA ASP A 172 -12.71 -10.82 1.59
C ASP A 172 -13.49 -11.92 0.85
N ARG A 173 -13.49 -11.88 -0.49
CA ARG A 173 -14.08 -12.95 -1.33
C ARG A 173 -13.14 -14.13 -1.55
N GLN A 174 -11.83 -13.92 -1.50
CA GLN A 174 -10.83 -14.90 -1.89
C GLN A 174 -10.26 -15.73 -0.75
N ILE A 175 -10.30 -15.22 0.48
CA ILE A 175 -9.77 -15.88 1.66
C ILE A 175 -10.83 -15.99 2.75
N LEU A 176 -10.56 -16.87 3.73
CA LEU A 176 -11.33 -16.91 4.97
C LEU A 176 -10.80 -15.83 5.90
N THR A 177 -11.54 -14.73 6.02
CA THR A 177 -11.13 -13.61 6.87
C THR A 177 -11.50 -13.85 8.33
N HIS A 178 -10.56 -13.59 9.23
CA HIS A 178 -10.84 -13.60 10.67
C HIS A 178 -10.93 -12.16 11.19
N ARG A 179 -12.10 -11.78 11.66
CA ARG A 179 -12.39 -10.41 12.15
C ARG A 179 -11.69 -10.05 13.46
N SER A 180 -11.15 -11.03 14.20
CA SER A 180 -10.55 -10.82 15.51
C SER A 180 -9.16 -10.16 15.49
N ILE A 181 -8.48 -10.12 14.33
CA ILE A 181 -7.12 -9.58 14.24
C ILE A 181 -7.10 -8.06 14.37
N ALA A 182 -7.99 -7.39 13.63
CA ALA A 182 -8.18 -5.94 13.71
C ALA A 182 -9.61 -5.59 13.29
N ARG A 183 -10.25 -4.72 14.05
CA ARG A 183 -11.52 -4.12 13.67
C ARG A 183 -11.26 -2.96 12.75
N ARG A 184 -11.76 -3.01 11.53
CA ARG A 184 -11.54 -2.00 10.52
C ARG A 184 -12.79 -1.21 10.24
N PHE A 185 -12.68 0.10 10.38
CA PHE A 185 -13.73 1.06 10.13
C PHE A 185 -13.31 1.92 8.95
N PHE A 186 -14.25 2.20 8.04
CA PHE A 186 -13.99 3.00 6.84
C PHE A 186 -14.93 4.19 6.83
N LEU A 187 -14.37 5.37 6.65
CA LEU A 187 -15.12 6.61 6.55
C LEU A 187 -14.61 7.39 5.33
N SER A 188 -15.55 7.97 4.55
CA SER A 188 -15.16 8.83 3.44
C SER A 188 -14.63 10.16 3.96
N PRO A 189 -13.52 10.67 3.40
CA PRO A 189 -13.00 12.01 3.72
C PRO A 189 -13.92 13.14 3.21
N GLU A 190 -14.92 12.83 2.39
CA GLU A 190 -15.93 13.78 1.92
C GLU A 190 -16.97 14.13 2.99
N ARG A 191 -16.99 13.40 4.11
CA ARG A 191 -17.90 13.67 5.23
C ARG A 191 -17.44 14.89 6.01
N PRO A 192 -18.39 15.63 6.62
CA PRO A 192 -18.07 16.72 7.53
C PRO A 192 -17.15 16.27 8.66
N PHE A 193 -16.20 17.11 9.06
CA PHE A 193 -15.23 16.78 10.12
C PHE A 193 -15.89 16.46 11.46
N ASP A 194 -17.06 17.06 11.76
CA ASP A 194 -17.83 16.75 12.97
C ASP A 194 -18.27 15.27 13.02
N GLU A 195 -18.63 14.68 11.89
CA GLU A 195 -18.93 13.25 11.81
C GLU A 195 -17.67 12.39 12.02
N VAL A 196 -16.52 12.84 11.49
CA VAL A 196 -15.25 12.16 11.70
C VAL A 196 -14.86 12.19 13.18
N VAL A 197 -15.03 13.32 13.86
CA VAL A 197 -14.84 13.48 15.32
C VAL A 197 -15.75 12.52 16.08
N SER A 198 -17.04 12.49 15.77
CA SER A 198 -18.00 11.58 16.39
C SER A 198 -17.60 10.12 16.23
N GLN A 199 -17.19 9.73 15.03
CA GLN A 199 -16.72 8.37 14.75
C GLN A 199 -15.42 8.05 15.48
N MET A 200 -14.46 8.97 15.55
CA MET A 200 -13.21 8.75 16.30
C MET A 200 -13.49 8.55 17.79
N ASN A 201 -14.42 9.30 18.37
CA ASN A 201 -14.81 9.15 19.78
C ASN A 201 -15.55 7.84 20.05
N THR A 202 -16.35 7.37 19.09
CA THR A 202 -17.09 6.10 19.19
C THR A 202 -16.15 4.89 19.02
N VAL A 203 -15.33 4.91 17.97
CA VAL A 203 -14.46 3.79 17.58
C VAL A 203 -13.21 3.71 18.46
N LYS A 204 -12.73 4.87 18.96
CA LYS A 204 -11.45 5.02 19.68
C LYS A 204 -10.31 4.29 18.98
N PRO A 205 -9.98 4.66 17.73
CA PRO A 205 -9.00 3.93 16.92
C PRO A 205 -7.59 4.07 17.51
N GLN A 206 -6.85 2.99 17.57
CA GLN A 206 -5.42 3.02 17.88
C GLN A 206 -4.59 3.44 16.68
N VAL A 207 -5.06 3.14 15.47
CA VAL A 207 -4.40 3.49 14.22
C VAL A 207 -5.39 4.16 13.28
N VAL A 208 -4.99 5.30 12.72
CA VAL A 208 -5.73 6.00 11.66
C VAL A 208 -4.90 5.98 10.40
N PHE A 209 -5.54 5.63 9.28
CA PHE A 209 -4.95 5.69 7.94
C PHE A 209 -5.63 6.80 7.15
N SER A 210 -4.86 7.69 6.55
CA SER A 210 -5.38 8.87 5.83
C SER A 210 -4.47 9.31 4.69
N TYR A 211 -4.95 10.23 3.86
CA TYR A 211 -4.08 11.08 3.04
C TYR A 211 -3.41 12.15 3.91
N GLY A 212 -2.20 12.56 3.53
CA GLY A 212 -1.44 13.54 4.30
C GLY A 212 -2.13 14.89 4.35
N SER A 213 -2.59 15.42 3.21
CA SER A 213 -3.33 16.69 3.12
C SER A 213 -4.60 16.68 3.96
N TYR A 214 -5.39 15.61 3.86
CA TYR A 214 -6.62 15.47 4.64
C TYR A 214 -6.33 15.43 6.15
N ALA A 215 -5.32 14.68 6.57
CA ALA A 215 -4.93 14.60 7.96
C ALA A 215 -4.52 15.98 8.51
N GLU A 216 -3.73 16.74 7.73
CA GLU A 216 -3.32 18.10 8.13
C GLU A 216 -4.53 19.02 8.29
N GLU A 217 -5.45 19.02 7.34
CA GLU A 217 -6.65 19.86 7.38
C GLU A 217 -7.53 19.47 8.56
N PHE A 218 -7.72 18.16 8.80
CA PHE A 218 -8.50 17.67 9.92
C PHE A 218 -7.88 18.05 11.28
N PHE A 219 -6.57 17.90 11.47
CA PHE A 219 -5.93 18.29 12.73
C PHE A 219 -5.92 19.81 12.94
N ARG A 220 -5.86 20.61 11.88
CA ARG A 220 -6.04 22.06 11.94
C ARG A 220 -7.46 22.43 12.41
N PHE A 221 -8.47 21.80 11.82
CA PHE A 221 -9.86 21.98 12.24
C PHE A 221 -10.08 21.63 13.72
N LEU A 222 -9.45 20.56 14.22
CA LEU A 222 -9.53 20.17 15.64
C LEU A 222 -8.90 21.23 16.55
N ALA A 223 -7.75 21.76 16.15
CA ALA A 223 -7.04 22.80 16.92
C ALA A 223 -7.84 24.11 16.99
N ASP A 224 -8.38 24.56 15.87
CA ASP A 224 -9.13 25.80 15.76
C ASP A 224 -10.44 25.75 16.59
N ARG A 225 -11.08 24.60 16.66
CA ARG A 225 -12.36 24.42 17.36
C ARG A 225 -12.23 23.82 18.76
N ARG A 226 -11.00 23.51 19.19
CA ARG A 226 -10.70 22.89 20.51
C ARG A 226 -11.49 21.61 20.78
N TYR A 227 -11.73 20.80 19.75
CA TYR A 227 -12.41 19.52 19.93
C TYR A 227 -11.63 18.57 20.82
N GLN A 228 -12.35 17.93 21.75
CA GLN A 228 -11.82 16.78 22.47
C GLN A 228 -12.10 15.50 21.67
N ILE A 229 -11.05 14.81 21.27
CA ILE A 229 -11.17 13.56 20.54
C ILE A 229 -10.30 12.47 21.17
N ALA A 230 -10.70 11.23 20.95
CA ALA A 230 -9.85 10.07 21.22
C ALA A 230 -8.72 10.03 20.18
N LEU A 231 -7.56 10.59 20.52
CA LEU A 231 -6.39 10.62 19.64
C LEU A 231 -5.89 9.20 19.35
N PRO A 232 -5.57 8.87 18.10
CA PRO A 232 -4.95 7.60 17.77
C PRO A 232 -3.51 7.54 18.32
N LYS A 233 -3.03 6.33 18.61
CA LYS A 233 -1.62 6.14 18.98
C LYS A 233 -0.69 6.29 17.78
N ILE A 234 -1.18 5.97 16.57
CA ILE A 234 -0.42 6.02 15.32
C ILE A 234 -1.30 6.61 14.21
N LEU A 235 -0.75 7.58 13.48
CA LEU A 235 -1.28 8.06 12.22
C LEU A 235 -0.41 7.54 11.09
N VAL A 236 -1.00 6.77 10.17
CA VAL A 236 -0.37 6.33 8.92
C VAL A 236 -0.93 7.15 7.79
N TYR A 237 -0.08 7.85 7.08
CA TYR A 237 -0.50 8.65 5.95
C TYR A 237 0.30 8.31 4.68
N GLY A 238 -0.30 8.59 3.52
CA GLY A 238 0.31 8.35 2.22
C GLY A 238 -0.38 9.13 1.11
N GLY A 239 0.17 9.06 -0.10
CA GLY A 239 -0.37 9.69 -1.29
C GLY A 239 0.18 11.08 -1.53
N ASP A 240 0.01 12.00 -0.63
CA ASP A 240 0.53 13.36 -0.69
C ASP A 240 1.19 13.75 0.65
N MET A 241 2.27 14.50 0.56
CA MET A 241 2.93 15.08 1.73
C MET A 241 2.76 16.59 1.67
N THR A 242 2.06 17.14 2.67
CA THR A 242 1.98 18.58 2.82
C THR A 242 3.17 19.14 3.58
N ARG A 243 3.41 20.46 3.40
CA ARG A 243 4.53 21.15 4.05
C ARG A 243 4.43 21.14 5.59
N GLY A 244 3.22 21.15 6.12
CA GLY A 244 2.95 21.18 7.57
C GLY A 244 3.35 19.86 8.28
N ILE A 245 3.11 18.72 7.67
CA ILE A 245 3.51 17.42 8.24
C ILE A 245 5.04 17.28 8.22
N ARG A 246 5.74 17.84 7.23
CA ARG A 246 7.21 17.89 7.22
C ARG A 246 7.78 18.68 8.41
N ALA A 247 7.13 19.77 8.81
CA ALA A 247 7.57 20.58 9.96
C ALA A 247 7.37 19.81 11.29
N ALA A 248 6.33 18.99 11.40
CA ALA A 248 6.06 18.18 12.58
C ALA A 248 6.98 16.96 12.74
N THR A 249 7.65 16.52 11.67
CA THR A 249 8.60 15.39 11.69
C THR A 249 10.04 15.81 12.05
N HIS A 250 10.37 17.11 12.04
CA HIS A 250 11.66 17.62 12.50
C HIS A 250 11.61 17.97 13.98
N PRO A 251 12.36 17.27 14.89
CA PRO A 251 12.26 17.41 16.33
C PRO A 251 12.74 18.76 16.88
N GLU A 252 13.36 19.60 16.09
CA GLU A 252 14.04 20.82 16.56
C GLU A 252 13.16 22.08 16.66
N ARG A 253 11.86 22.05 16.31
CA ARG A 253 11.02 23.26 16.23
C ARG A 253 9.69 23.24 16.98
N MET A 254 9.50 22.34 17.94
CA MET A 254 8.29 22.36 18.78
C MET A 254 8.64 22.63 20.25
N SER A 255 8.69 23.89 20.62
CA SER A 255 8.57 24.33 22.02
C SER A 255 7.07 24.52 22.29
N GLY A 256 6.48 23.64 23.10
CA GLY A 256 5.10 23.72 23.57
C GLY A 256 4.46 22.35 23.74
N ASP A 257 3.74 22.15 24.84
CA ASP A 257 3.08 20.92 25.29
C ASP A 257 1.98 20.38 24.34
N THR A 258 2.34 20.04 23.11
CA THR A 258 1.44 19.36 22.18
C THR A 258 1.73 17.86 22.23
N PRO A 259 0.73 16.98 22.44
CA PRO A 259 0.96 15.54 22.48
C PRO A 259 1.55 15.06 21.17
N ARG A 260 2.74 14.46 21.21
CA ARG A 260 3.44 13.94 20.03
C ARG A 260 2.76 12.65 19.56
N ILE A 261 2.08 12.72 18.42
CA ILE A 261 1.59 11.51 17.74
C ILE A 261 2.75 10.99 16.87
N PRO A 262 3.18 9.72 17.01
CA PRO A 262 4.17 9.16 16.11
C PRO A 262 3.65 9.16 14.67
N LEU A 263 4.31 9.88 13.78
CA LEU A 263 3.95 9.98 12.37
C LEU A 263 4.78 8.99 11.57
N TYR A 264 4.12 8.14 10.80
CA TYR A 264 4.75 7.24 9.85
C TYR A 264 4.26 7.58 8.44
N GLY A 265 5.16 8.15 7.63
CA GLY A 265 4.90 8.39 6.21
C GLY A 265 5.18 7.14 5.39
N ARG A 266 4.30 6.82 4.46
CA ARG A 266 4.47 5.79 3.45
C ARG A 266 4.33 6.42 2.08
N THR A 267 5.39 6.35 1.26
CA THR A 267 5.28 6.55 -0.19
C THR A 267 4.68 5.27 -0.78
N LEU A 268 3.51 5.38 -1.38
CA LEU A 268 2.85 4.30 -2.12
C LEU A 268 3.48 4.16 -3.50
#